data_5face9c04ede6cdb231e36999b973621
#
_entry.id   5face9c04ede6cdb231e36999b973621
#
_cell.length_a   1.000
_cell.length_b   1.000
_cell.length_c   1.000
_cell.angle_alpha   90.00
_cell.angle_beta   90.00
_cell.angle_gamma   90.00
#
_symmetry.space_group_name_H-M   'P 1'
#
loop_
_entity.id
_entity.type
_entity.pdbx_description
1 polymer ?
#
loop_
_entity_poly.entity_id
_entity_poly.type
_entity_poly.pdbx_seq_one_letter_code
_entity_poly.pdbx_strand_id
1 'polypeptide(L)'
;MMAEVVVLNSGQRIQGEITLLNEDVVIIKKKDGTRYQYPRSEVQSIQEDQTITTTTTIESTTTNKKVAVRVQAYGGAVYLPNKGWGGQIGADLILGSKKIGNTPILIGGSVGFRTKLLPKENYTFIPLQAVVSMPLMQKQHAPYISMSLGYGCSTNKATKGGICLGASVGWTYHVNSNLSLLLSACAEWQNTKTEITEIINNQEYKNNIGCDFITIGATIGIQF
;
A
#
# COMPACT_ATOMS: atom_id res chain seq x y z
N MET A 1 -18.60 4.48 -37.13
CA MET A 1 -17.73 3.69 -38.00
C MET A 1 -16.40 3.58 -37.29
N MET A 2 -15.95 2.37 -37.00
CA MET A 2 -14.65 2.15 -36.39
C MET A 2 -13.60 2.18 -37.50
N ALA A 3 -12.54 2.95 -37.31
CA ALA A 3 -11.40 2.90 -38.23
C ALA A 3 -10.48 1.75 -37.81
N GLU A 4 -9.94 1.04 -38.75
CA GLU A 4 -9.01 -0.07 -38.51
C GLU A 4 -7.64 0.30 -39.03
N VAL A 5 -6.59 -0.26 -38.43
CA VAL A 5 -5.22 -0.09 -38.90
C VAL A 5 -4.71 -1.41 -39.46
N VAL A 6 -4.43 -1.41 -40.76
CA VAL A 6 -3.81 -2.55 -41.43
C VAL A 6 -2.30 -2.35 -41.46
N VAL A 7 -1.55 -3.31 -40.96
CA VAL A 7 -0.09 -3.33 -40.96
C VAL A 7 0.38 -4.30 -42.05
N LEU A 8 1.14 -3.79 -42.98
CA LEU A 8 1.74 -4.59 -44.05
C LEU A 8 3.06 -5.24 -43.58
N ASN A 9 3.48 -6.31 -44.26
CA ASN A 9 4.77 -6.96 -44.01
C ASN A 9 5.98 -6.03 -44.19
N SER A 10 5.82 -4.96 -44.98
CA SER A 10 6.80 -3.88 -45.12
C SER A 10 6.93 -2.99 -43.88
N GLY A 11 6.07 -3.16 -42.87
CA GLY A 11 5.97 -2.27 -41.71
C GLY A 11 5.10 -1.02 -41.93
N GLN A 12 4.58 -0.82 -43.15
CA GLN A 12 3.69 0.32 -43.43
C GLN A 12 2.33 0.12 -42.73
N ARG A 13 1.83 1.17 -42.12
CA ARG A 13 0.53 1.19 -41.43
C ARG A 13 -0.46 2.03 -42.26
N ILE A 14 -1.63 1.48 -42.51
CA ILE A 14 -2.67 2.12 -43.32
C ILE A 14 -3.94 2.16 -42.46
N GLN A 15 -4.43 3.36 -42.18
CA GLN A 15 -5.62 3.60 -41.42
C GLN A 15 -6.81 3.83 -42.33
N GLY A 16 -7.91 3.13 -42.10
CA GLY A 16 -9.13 3.26 -42.89
C GLY A 16 -10.21 2.29 -42.43
N GLU A 17 -11.29 2.24 -43.16
CA GLU A 17 -12.38 1.29 -43.00
C GLU A 17 -12.13 0.08 -43.92
N ILE A 18 -12.11 -1.13 -43.37
CA ILE A 18 -12.02 -2.34 -44.17
C ILE A 18 -13.38 -2.57 -44.85
N THR A 19 -13.41 -2.45 -46.16
CA THR A 19 -14.64 -2.64 -46.94
C THR A 19 -14.78 -4.04 -47.51
N LEU A 20 -13.65 -4.77 -47.64
CA LEU A 20 -13.65 -6.18 -48.03
C LEU A 20 -12.45 -6.86 -47.37
N LEU A 21 -12.71 -8.02 -46.79
CA LEU A 21 -11.71 -8.92 -46.21
C LEU A 21 -12.05 -10.34 -46.63
N ASN A 22 -11.22 -10.96 -47.46
CA ASN A 22 -11.34 -12.37 -47.84
C ASN A 22 -9.95 -13.04 -47.81
N GLU A 23 -9.87 -14.29 -48.22
CA GLU A 23 -8.62 -15.06 -48.20
C GLU A 23 -7.55 -14.51 -49.16
N ASP A 24 -7.94 -13.81 -50.21
CA ASP A 24 -7.04 -13.33 -51.25
C ASP A 24 -6.67 -11.85 -51.10
N VAL A 25 -7.60 -11.01 -50.62
CA VAL A 25 -7.50 -9.55 -50.76
C VAL A 25 -8.08 -8.83 -49.56
N VAL A 26 -7.44 -7.72 -49.18
CA VAL A 26 -7.97 -6.74 -48.21
C VAL A 26 -8.15 -5.39 -48.93
N ILE A 27 -9.36 -4.83 -48.88
CA ILE A 27 -9.67 -3.49 -49.42
C ILE A 27 -9.92 -2.52 -48.28
N ILE A 28 -9.15 -1.44 -48.22
CA ILE A 28 -9.22 -0.40 -47.20
C ILE A 28 -9.66 0.90 -47.86
N LYS A 29 -10.67 1.54 -47.30
CA LYS A 29 -11.12 2.88 -47.72
C LYS A 29 -10.66 3.90 -46.67
N LYS A 30 -9.84 4.87 -47.12
CA LYS A 30 -9.43 6.01 -46.27
C LYS A 30 -10.56 7.03 -46.10
N LYS A 31 -10.40 7.92 -45.11
CA LYS A 31 -11.37 9.01 -44.83
C LYS A 31 -11.56 9.97 -46.02
N ASP A 32 -10.55 10.11 -46.87
CA ASP A 32 -10.60 10.90 -48.11
C ASP A 32 -11.37 10.21 -49.28
N GLY A 33 -11.89 8.99 -49.01
CA GLY A 33 -12.59 8.19 -50.02
C GLY A 33 -11.70 7.31 -50.88
N THR A 34 -10.38 7.43 -50.80
CA THR A 34 -9.42 6.63 -51.57
C THR A 34 -9.46 5.16 -51.12
N ARG A 35 -9.50 4.24 -52.09
CA ARG A 35 -9.49 2.80 -51.82
C ARG A 35 -8.14 2.20 -52.17
N TYR A 36 -7.63 1.39 -51.28
CA TYR A 36 -6.39 0.63 -51.46
C TYR A 36 -6.72 -0.84 -51.37
N GLN A 37 -6.12 -1.61 -52.27
CA GLN A 37 -6.27 -3.06 -52.36
C GLN A 37 -4.92 -3.70 -52.14
N TYR A 38 -4.81 -4.63 -51.22
CA TYR A 38 -3.60 -5.39 -50.92
C TYR A 38 -3.89 -6.87 -50.94
N PRO A 39 -2.98 -7.69 -51.50
CA PRO A 39 -3.03 -9.14 -51.35
C PRO A 39 -3.01 -9.50 -49.85
N ARG A 40 -3.78 -10.49 -49.45
CA ARG A 40 -3.84 -10.93 -48.05
C ARG A 40 -2.47 -11.37 -47.52
N SER A 41 -1.60 -11.92 -48.40
CA SER A 41 -0.23 -12.32 -48.11
C SER A 41 0.72 -11.17 -47.74
N GLU A 42 0.39 -9.93 -48.10
CA GLU A 42 1.16 -8.73 -47.72
C GLU A 42 0.71 -8.11 -46.41
N VAL A 43 -0.41 -8.56 -45.82
CA VAL A 43 -0.96 -8.04 -44.60
C VAL A 43 -0.46 -8.86 -43.40
N GLN A 44 0.34 -8.21 -42.55
CA GLN A 44 0.88 -8.82 -41.36
C GLN A 44 -0.17 -8.93 -40.22
N SER A 45 -0.90 -7.84 -39.98
CA SER A 45 -1.95 -7.80 -38.96
C SER A 45 -2.99 -6.72 -39.26
N ILE A 46 -4.19 -6.94 -38.73
CA ILE A 46 -5.30 -5.96 -38.70
C ILE A 46 -5.56 -5.64 -37.23
N GLN A 47 -5.52 -4.38 -36.88
CA GLN A 47 -5.75 -3.88 -35.53
C GLN A 47 -6.96 -2.94 -35.57
N GLU A 48 -7.88 -3.07 -34.63
CA GLU A 48 -8.90 -2.04 -34.43
C GLU A 48 -8.22 -0.75 -33.98
N ASP A 49 -8.47 0.32 -34.71
CA ASP A 49 -7.98 1.64 -34.34
C ASP A 49 -8.71 2.09 -33.08
N GLN A 50 -8.04 1.98 -31.96
CA GLN A 50 -8.44 2.72 -30.79
C GLN A 50 -8.15 4.20 -31.10
N THR A 51 -9.12 4.87 -31.74
CA THR A 51 -9.07 6.30 -32.00
C THR A 51 -8.65 7.04 -30.73
N ILE A 52 -7.38 7.45 -30.69
CA ILE A 52 -6.94 8.45 -29.74
C ILE A 52 -7.64 9.75 -30.17
N THR A 53 -8.88 9.90 -29.72
CA THR A 53 -9.51 11.21 -29.67
C THR A 53 -8.68 12.00 -28.68
N THR A 54 -7.83 12.91 -29.19
CA THR A 54 -7.18 13.94 -28.37
C THR A 54 -8.25 14.93 -27.93
N THR A 55 -9.21 14.46 -27.20
CA THR A 55 -9.84 15.25 -26.18
C THR A 55 -8.82 15.29 -25.08
N THR A 56 -8.42 16.45 -24.61
CA THR A 56 -7.75 16.63 -23.34
C THR A 56 -8.74 16.19 -22.23
N THR A 57 -9.10 14.93 -22.28
CA THR A 57 -9.56 14.20 -21.13
C THR A 57 -8.27 14.06 -20.33
N ILE A 58 -8.18 14.81 -19.24
CA ILE A 58 -7.44 14.33 -18.10
C ILE A 58 -7.78 12.85 -18.07
N GLU A 59 -6.87 12.00 -18.57
CA GLU A 59 -6.91 10.59 -18.25
C GLU A 59 -6.90 10.56 -16.72
N SER A 60 -8.08 10.54 -16.13
CA SER A 60 -8.22 9.71 -14.96
C SER A 60 -7.84 8.32 -15.47
N THR A 61 -6.56 8.04 -15.43
CA THR A 61 -6.04 6.69 -15.38
C THR A 61 -6.74 6.11 -14.17
N THR A 62 -7.93 5.58 -14.39
CA THR A 62 -8.55 4.66 -13.47
C THR A 62 -7.71 3.38 -13.60
N THR A 63 -6.43 3.51 -13.22
CA THR A 63 -5.74 2.39 -12.66
C THR A 63 -6.71 1.93 -11.61
N ASN A 64 -7.31 0.77 -11.78
CA ASN A 64 -7.99 0.05 -10.72
C ASN A 64 -6.92 -0.16 -9.65
N LYS A 65 -6.66 0.90 -8.87
CA LYS A 65 -5.86 0.84 -7.66
C LYS A 65 -6.66 -0.06 -6.75
N LYS A 66 -6.36 -1.35 -6.79
CA LYS A 66 -6.95 -2.28 -5.84
C LYS A 66 -6.55 -1.77 -4.47
N VAL A 67 -7.50 -1.18 -3.77
CA VAL A 67 -7.33 -0.79 -2.38
C VAL A 67 -7.00 -2.07 -1.62
N ALA A 68 -5.88 -2.07 -0.94
CA ALA A 68 -5.53 -3.15 -0.03
C ALA A 68 -6.06 -2.82 1.34
N VAL A 69 -6.73 -3.77 1.93
CA VAL A 69 -7.14 -3.75 3.34
C VAL A 69 -6.32 -4.79 4.07
N ARG A 70 -5.58 -4.39 5.09
CA ARG A 70 -4.82 -5.30 5.95
C ARG A 70 -5.27 -5.12 7.39
N VAL A 71 -5.62 -6.22 8.03
CA VAL A 71 -5.88 -6.28 9.48
C VAL A 71 -4.78 -7.10 10.09
N GLN A 72 -4.14 -6.59 11.13
CA GLN A 72 -3.09 -7.31 11.83
C GLN A 72 -3.23 -7.16 13.34
N ALA A 73 -2.93 -8.24 14.06
CA ALA A 73 -2.76 -8.25 15.51
C ALA A 73 -1.28 -8.49 15.82
N TYR A 74 -0.83 -7.95 16.92
CA TYR A 74 0.52 -8.19 17.38
C TYR A 74 0.64 -8.26 18.90
N GLY A 75 1.69 -8.95 19.31
CA GLY A 75 2.09 -9.06 20.70
C GLY A 75 3.61 -9.03 20.81
N GLY A 76 4.13 -8.59 21.92
CA GLY A 76 5.56 -8.51 22.12
C GLY A 76 5.95 -8.04 23.51
N ALA A 77 7.26 -7.93 23.72
CA ALA A 77 7.84 -7.33 24.90
C ALA A 77 8.02 -5.82 24.68
N VAL A 78 7.73 -5.02 25.67
CA VAL A 78 7.98 -3.59 25.68
C VAL A 78 8.97 -3.25 26.80
N TYR A 79 9.92 -2.40 26.47
CA TYR A 79 10.87 -1.86 27.44
C TYR A 79 10.63 -0.36 27.61
N LEU A 80 10.56 0.08 28.84
CA LEU A 80 10.53 1.48 29.22
C LEU A 80 11.72 1.78 30.14
N PRO A 81 12.64 2.67 29.77
CA PRO A 81 13.69 3.14 30.66
C PRO A 81 13.11 3.55 32.00
N ASN A 82 13.76 3.15 33.10
CA ASN A 82 13.35 3.39 34.49
C ASN A 82 12.13 2.60 35.02
N LYS A 83 11.37 1.89 34.17
CA LYS A 83 10.24 1.04 34.59
C LYS A 83 10.42 -0.45 34.26
N GLY A 84 11.39 -0.77 33.39
CA GLY A 84 11.77 -2.14 33.02
C GLY A 84 10.91 -2.73 31.90
N TRP A 85 10.85 -4.04 31.88
CA TRP A 85 10.18 -4.84 30.85
C TRP A 85 8.70 -5.07 31.18
N GLY A 86 7.89 -5.11 30.14
CA GLY A 86 6.48 -5.46 30.18
C GLY A 86 6.04 -6.15 28.90
N GLY A 87 4.74 -6.33 28.72
CA GLY A 87 4.12 -6.86 27.52
C GLY A 87 3.45 -5.79 26.68
N GLN A 88 3.28 -6.04 25.39
CA GLN A 88 2.44 -5.23 24.52
C GLN A 88 1.52 -6.13 23.71
N ILE A 89 0.27 -5.72 23.59
CA ILE A 89 -0.71 -6.30 22.67
C ILE A 89 -1.36 -5.19 21.87
N GLY A 90 -1.81 -5.50 20.66
CA GLY A 90 -2.48 -4.53 19.82
C GLY A 90 -3.05 -5.10 18.55
N ALA A 91 -3.75 -4.24 17.81
CA ALA A 91 -4.27 -4.52 16.50
C ALA A 91 -4.24 -3.26 15.64
N ASP A 92 -4.00 -3.41 14.35
CA ASP A 92 -4.00 -2.33 13.38
C ASP A 92 -4.87 -2.67 12.17
N LEU A 93 -5.53 -1.64 11.65
CA LEU A 93 -6.16 -1.63 10.33
C LEU A 93 -5.33 -0.75 9.41
N ILE A 94 -4.87 -1.31 8.30
CA ILE A 94 -4.07 -0.61 7.29
C ILE A 94 -4.87 -0.53 6.00
N LEU A 95 -5.02 0.67 5.47
CA LEU A 95 -5.66 0.94 4.20
C LEU A 95 -4.65 1.56 3.25
N GLY A 96 -4.50 1.01 2.06
CA GLY A 96 -3.51 1.50 1.12
C GLY A 96 -3.69 1.02 -0.30
N SER A 97 -2.77 1.40 -1.17
CA SER A 97 -2.70 0.96 -2.56
C SER A 97 -1.65 -0.15 -2.71
N LYS A 98 -1.99 -1.23 -3.41
CA LYS A 98 -1.10 -2.38 -3.66
C LYS A 98 -0.07 -2.16 -4.76
N LYS A 99 -0.20 -1.12 -5.59
CA LYS A 99 0.70 -0.89 -6.72
C LYS A 99 1.05 0.58 -6.86
N ILE A 100 2.33 0.84 -7.04
CA ILE A 100 2.84 2.13 -7.50
C ILE A 100 3.62 1.86 -8.79
N GLY A 101 3.03 2.26 -9.92
CA GLY A 101 3.53 1.85 -11.22
C GLY A 101 3.50 0.32 -11.35
N ASN A 102 4.63 -0.26 -11.74
CA ASN A 102 4.78 -1.72 -11.88
C ASN A 102 5.28 -2.41 -10.60
N THR A 103 5.57 -1.66 -9.54
CA THR A 103 6.14 -2.21 -8.30
C THR A 103 5.04 -2.56 -7.31
N PRO A 104 5.03 -3.77 -6.75
CA PRO A 104 4.01 -4.20 -5.80
C PRO A 104 4.31 -3.65 -4.40
N ILE A 105 4.30 -2.34 -4.23
CA ILE A 105 4.50 -1.67 -2.95
C ILE A 105 3.13 -1.30 -2.38
N LEU A 106 2.87 -1.65 -1.12
CA LEU A 106 1.76 -1.13 -0.35
C LEU A 106 2.18 0.19 0.29
N ILE A 107 1.52 1.28 -0.09
CA ILE A 107 1.60 2.56 0.63
C ILE A 107 0.21 2.90 1.13
N GLY A 108 0.11 3.21 2.41
CA GLY A 108 -1.19 3.48 3.04
C GLY A 108 -1.09 4.17 4.38
N GLY A 109 -2.24 4.34 4.99
CA GLY A 109 -2.40 4.78 6.36
C GLY A 109 -2.85 3.63 7.25
N SER A 110 -2.48 3.66 8.50
CA SER A 110 -2.98 2.75 9.52
C SER A 110 -3.56 3.49 10.71
N VAL A 111 -4.57 2.88 11.30
CA VAL A 111 -5.09 3.21 12.61
C VAL A 111 -5.08 1.94 13.44
N GLY A 112 -4.70 2.05 14.69
CA GLY A 112 -4.59 0.89 15.55
C GLY A 112 -4.94 1.18 17.00
N PHE A 113 -4.81 0.12 17.78
CA PHE A 113 -4.94 0.16 19.23
C PHE A 113 -3.78 -0.64 19.83
N ARG A 114 -3.10 -0.06 20.82
CA ARG A 114 -1.94 -0.66 21.49
C ARG A 114 -2.00 -0.46 22.97
N THR A 115 -1.92 -1.56 23.71
CA THR A 115 -1.80 -1.51 25.15
C THR A 115 -0.45 -2.07 25.58
N LYS A 116 0.30 -1.25 26.30
CA LYS A 116 1.59 -1.58 26.91
C LYS A 116 1.36 -1.86 28.37
N LEU A 117 1.57 -3.12 28.75
CA LEU A 117 1.35 -3.67 30.08
C LEU A 117 2.68 -3.65 30.85
N LEU A 118 2.88 -2.68 31.70
CA LEU A 118 4.06 -2.59 32.57
C LEU A 118 3.70 -2.98 34.01
N PRO A 119 4.67 -3.37 34.84
CA PRO A 119 4.38 -3.92 36.18
C PRO A 119 3.55 -3.04 37.11
N LYS A 120 3.55 -1.74 36.93
CA LYS A 120 2.84 -0.79 37.80
C LYS A 120 1.77 0.04 37.08
N GLU A 121 1.82 0.12 35.77
CA GLU A 121 0.98 1.01 34.96
C GLU A 121 0.73 0.44 33.59
N ASN A 122 -0.45 0.68 33.04
CA ASN A 122 -0.79 0.34 31.67
C ASN A 122 -0.90 1.61 30.84
N TYR A 123 -0.33 1.58 29.66
CA TYR A 123 -0.39 2.69 28.70
C TYR A 123 -1.12 2.23 27.45
N THR A 124 -2.16 2.95 27.10
CA THR A 124 -2.94 2.66 25.89
C THR A 124 -2.82 3.81 24.91
N PHE A 125 -2.52 3.46 23.66
CA PHE A 125 -2.34 4.40 22.56
C PHE A 125 -3.21 4.00 21.37
N ILE A 126 -3.65 5.02 20.63
CA ILE A 126 -4.26 4.90 19.31
C ILE A 126 -3.25 5.47 18.32
N PRO A 127 -2.41 4.63 17.67
CA PRO A 127 -1.47 5.08 16.67
C PRO A 127 -2.18 5.39 15.37
N LEU A 128 -1.80 6.51 14.75
CA LEU A 128 -2.12 6.91 13.38
C LEU A 128 -0.79 6.96 12.64
N GLN A 129 -0.60 6.09 11.64
CA GLN A 129 0.69 5.95 10.98
C GLN A 129 0.55 5.90 9.46
N ALA A 130 1.52 6.45 8.76
CA ALA A 130 1.81 6.12 7.38
C ALA A 130 2.60 4.81 7.34
N VAL A 131 2.26 3.92 6.41
CA VAL A 131 2.87 2.60 6.27
C VAL A 131 3.34 2.39 4.85
N VAL A 132 4.56 1.91 4.72
CA VAL A 132 5.12 1.43 3.46
C VAL A 132 5.53 -0.03 3.66
N SER A 133 5.06 -0.91 2.80
CA SER A 133 5.38 -2.34 2.85
C SER A 133 5.74 -2.84 1.47
N MET A 134 6.88 -3.49 1.35
CA MET A 134 7.43 -3.96 0.09
C MET A 134 7.71 -5.46 0.15
N PRO A 135 7.07 -6.28 -0.69
CA PRO A 135 7.47 -7.66 -0.87
C PRO A 135 8.81 -7.71 -1.60
N LEU A 136 9.71 -8.57 -1.14
CA LEU A 136 11.04 -8.75 -1.74
C LEU A 136 11.03 -9.70 -2.93
N MET A 137 9.96 -10.48 -3.09
CA MET A 137 9.76 -11.43 -4.19
C MET A 137 8.29 -11.46 -4.59
N GLN A 138 8.03 -11.83 -5.86
CA GLN A 138 6.66 -12.03 -6.39
C GLN A 138 6.38 -13.54 -6.50
N LYS A 139 6.26 -14.21 -5.37
CA LYS A 139 5.95 -15.66 -5.29
C LYS A 139 4.79 -15.88 -4.33
N GLN A 140 4.25 -17.11 -4.32
CA GLN A 140 3.20 -17.49 -3.37
C GLN A 140 3.63 -17.30 -1.91
N HIS A 141 4.91 -17.56 -1.63
CA HIS A 141 5.55 -17.26 -0.36
C HIS A 141 6.55 -16.12 -0.60
N ALA A 142 6.27 -14.94 -0.10
CA ALA A 142 7.10 -13.78 -0.33
C ALA A 142 7.55 -13.16 1.00
N PRO A 143 8.86 -13.06 1.24
CA PRO A 143 9.35 -12.23 2.32
C PRO A 143 9.00 -10.76 2.03
N TYR A 144 8.72 -9.99 3.08
CA TYR A 144 8.46 -8.56 2.96
C TYR A 144 9.15 -7.78 4.07
N ILE A 145 9.38 -6.52 3.79
CA ILE A 145 9.77 -5.51 4.77
C ILE A 145 8.69 -4.45 4.85
N SER A 146 8.48 -3.89 6.04
CA SER A 146 7.54 -2.80 6.24
C SER A 146 8.11 -1.78 7.20
N MET A 147 7.77 -0.51 6.96
CA MET A 147 8.12 0.61 7.83
C MET A 147 6.86 1.42 8.09
N SER A 148 6.77 1.98 9.28
CA SER A 148 5.70 2.88 9.67
C SER A 148 6.23 4.09 10.42
N LEU A 149 5.58 5.23 10.19
CA LEU A 149 5.85 6.49 10.86
C LEU A 149 4.53 7.16 11.19
N GLY A 150 4.38 7.64 12.39
CA GLY A 150 3.15 8.32 12.79
C GLY A 150 3.17 8.92 14.18
N TYR A 151 1.97 9.05 14.71
CA TYR A 151 1.74 9.60 16.03
C TYR A 151 0.79 8.70 16.82
N GLY A 152 1.21 8.31 18.02
CA GLY A 152 0.39 7.55 18.97
C GLY A 152 -0.35 8.49 19.91
N CYS A 153 -1.66 8.61 19.73
CA CYS A 153 -2.51 9.36 20.66
C CYS A 153 -2.70 8.55 21.94
N SER A 154 -2.35 9.11 23.10
CA SER A 154 -2.60 8.46 24.39
C SER A 154 -4.08 8.57 24.79
N THR A 155 -4.64 7.49 25.32
CA THR A 155 -5.97 7.52 25.93
C THR A 155 -5.91 7.88 27.43
N ASN A 156 -4.72 7.91 28.00
CA ASN A 156 -4.51 8.26 29.41
C ASN A 156 -4.29 9.78 29.55
N LYS A 157 -5.00 10.43 30.47
CA LYS A 157 -4.90 11.88 30.72
C LYS A 157 -3.51 12.33 31.16
N ALA A 158 -2.80 11.50 31.93
CA ALA A 158 -1.48 11.80 32.46
C ALA A 158 -0.36 11.61 31.43
N THR A 159 -0.64 10.98 30.29
CA THR A 159 0.36 10.69 29.25
C THR A 159 -0.03 11.37 27.97
N LYS A 160 0.84 12.19 27.42
CA LYS A 160 0.66 12.81 26.10
C LYS A 160 1.08 11.81 25.03
N GLY A 161 0.42 11.86 23.89
CA GLY A 161 0.85 11.12 22.71
C GLY A 161 2.24 11.52 22.23
N GLY A 162 2.77 10.78 21.27
CA GLY A 162 4.07 11.08 20.71
C GLY A 162 4.34 10.36 19.37
N ILE A 163 5.49 10.69 18.79
CA ILE A 163 5.93 10.10 17.54
C ILE A 163 6.18 8.61 17.73
N CYS A 164 5.76 7.81 16.76
CA CYS A 164 6.04 6.37 16.70
C CYS A 164 6.67 6.01 15.37
N LEU A 165 7.70 5.19 15.44
CA LEU A 165 8.43 4.60 14.32
C LEU A 165 8.36 3.09 14.45
N GLY A 166 8.03 2.40 13.37
CA GLY A 166 7.98 0.95 13.34
C GLY A 166 8.72 0.38 12.14
N ALA A 167 9.30 -0.79 12.32
CA ALA A 167 9.86 -1.60 11.25
C ALA A 167 9.47 -3.05 11.46
N SER A 168 9.21 -3.77 10.38
CA SER A 168 8.93 -5.20 10.43
C SER A 168 9.51 -5.94 9.24
N VAL A 169 9.86 -7.19 9.47
CA VAL A 169 10.30 -8.16 8.46
C VAL A 169 9.49 -9.44 8.65
N GLY A 170 9.00 -10.00 7.57
CA GLY A 170 8.12 -11.16 7.67
C GLY A 170 7.89 -11.87 6.35
N TRP A 171 6.92 -12.76 6.37
CA TRP A 171 6.46 -13.55 5.25
C TRP A 171 5.00 -13.31 4.96
N THR A 172 4.68 -13.20 3.67
CA THR A 172 3.33 -13.22 3.16
C THR A 172 3.09 -14.56 2.48
N TYR A 173 1.98 -15.21 2.81
CA TYR A 173 1.46 -16.39 2.14
C TYR A 173 0.20 -16.02 1.38
N HIS A 174 0.25 -16.07 0.04
CA HIS A 174 -0.91 -15.81 -0.81
C HIS A 174 -1.80 -17.06 -0.88
N VAL A 175 -2.94 -17.02 -0.22
CA VAL A 175 -3.94 -18.11 -0.24
C VAL A 175 -4.64 -18.15 -1.60
N ASN A 176 -5.02 -16.97 -2.10
CA ASN A 176 -5.60 -16.76 -3.42
C ASN A 176 -5.30 -15.34 -3.93
N SER A 177 -5.87 -14.95 -5.08
CA SER A 177 -5.65 -13.62 -5.68
C SER A 177 -6.06 -12.44 -4.79
N ASN A 178 -6.95 -12.67 -3.82
CA ASN A 178 -7.56 -11.62 -3.00
C ASN A 178 -7.22 -11.74 -1.51
N LEU A 179 -6.68 -12.88 -1.07
CA LEU A 179 -6.44 -13.15 0.35
C LEU A 179 -4.98 -13.56 0.58
N SER A 180 -4.35 -12.90 1.53
CA SER A 180 -2.99 -13.22 1.98
C SER A 180 -2.92 -13.25 3.50
N LEU A 181 -2.17 -14.22 4.02
CA LEU A 181 -1.79 -14.29 5.43
C LEU A 181 -0.40 -13.70 5.62
N LEU A 182 -0.19 -13.00 6.72
CA LEU A 182 1.09 -12.36 7.05
C LEU A 182 1.55 -12.81 8.42
N LEU A 183 2.85 -13.05 8.52
CA LEU A 183 3.54 -13.28 9.78
C LEU A 183 4.83 -12.47 9.78
N SER A 184 5.10 -11.70 10.84
CA SER A 184 6.34 -10.91 10.90
C SER A 184 6.87 -10.74 12.32
N ALA A 185 8.18 -10.48 12.39
CA ALA A 185 8.81 -9.87 13.54
C ALA A 185 8.79 -8.35 13.36
N CYS A 186 8.56 -7.62 14.45
CA CYS A 186 8.48 -6.16 14.44
C CYS A 186 9.27 -5.55 15.57
N ALA A 187 9.76 -4.34 15.32
CA ALA A 187 10.33 -3.45 16.32
C ALA A 187 9.66 -2.08 16.20
N GLU A 188 9.36 -1.47 17.32
CA GLU A 188 8.72 -0.15 17.38
C GLU A 188 9.38 0.70 18.45
N TRP A 189 9.62 1.96 18.12
CA TRP A 189 9.99 3.00 19.07
C TRP A 189 8.86 4.04 19.12
N GLN A 190 8.50 4.46 20.34
CA GLN A 190 7.49 5.47 20.55
C GLN A 190 7.96 6.44 21.64
N ASN A 191 8.13 7.70 21.25
CA ASN A 191 8.39 8.80 22.19
C ASN A 191 7.06 9.30 22.74
N THR A 192 6.99 9.52 24.04
CA THR A 192 5.82 10.10 24.73
C THR A 192 6.26 11.05 25.84
N LYS A 193 5.32 11.80 26.39
CA LYS A 193 5.55 12.64 27.56
C LYS A 193 4.54 12.28 28.64
N THR A 194 5.02 12.06 29.85
CA THR A 194 4.17 11.80 31.03
C THR A 194 4.23 13.00 31.94
N GLU A 195 3.07 13.49 32.37
CA GLU A 195 2.96 14.55 33.35
C GLU A 195 3.12 13.94 34.73
N ILE A 196 4.13 14.42 35.48
CA ILE A 196 4.34 14.08 36.90
C ILE A 196 3.98 15.29 37.72
N THR A 197 3.11 15.10 38.69
CA THR A 197 2.77 16.13 39.69
C THR A 197 3.59 15.89 40.95
N GLU A 198 4.45 16.83 41.27
CA GLU A 198 5.20 16.83 42.52
C GLU A 198 4.60 17.88 43.47
N ILE A 199 4.40 17.53 44.72
CA ILE A 199 3.93 18.45 45.75
C ILE A 199 5.14 18.88 46.56
N ILE A 200 5.57 20.11 46.42
CA ILE A 200 6.67 20.73 47.16
C ILE A 200 6.10 21.92 47.93
N ASN A 201 6.23 21.92 49.27
CA ASN A 201 5.73 22.99 50.15
C ASN A 201 4.24 23.30 49.94
N ASN A 202 3.39 22.26 49.82
CA ASN A 202 1.95 22.37 49.56
C ASN A 202 1.59 23.05 48.20
N GLN A 203 2.54 23.19 47.29
CA GLN A 203 2.31 23.67 45.91
C GLN A 203 2.50 22.52 44.90
N GLU A 204 1.54 22.40 43.99
CA GLU A 204 1.61 21.40 42.92
C GLU A 204 2.49 21.90 41.77
N TYR A 205 3.56 21.18 41.49
CA TYR A 205 4.43 21.39 40.32
C TYR A 205 4.20 20.29 39.29
N LYS A 206 3.80 20.68 38.10
CA LYS A 206 3.58 19.76 36.97
C LYS A 206 4.76 19.77 36.04
N ASN A 207 5.50 18.67 35.97
CA ASN A 207 6.62 18.46 35.08
C ASN A 207 6.29 17.43 34.02
N ASN A 208 6.66 17.70 32.75
CA ASN A 208 6.55 16.74 31.67
C ASN A 208 7.87 16.01 31.49
N ILE A 209 7.88 14.72 31.74
CA ILE A 209 9.06 13.87 31.52
C ILE A 209 8.87 13.07 30.24
N GLY A 210 9.87 13.12 29.35
CA GLY A 210 9.91 12.30 28.13
C GLY A 210 10.11 10.84 28.50
N CYS A 211 9.35 9.97 27.83
CA CYS A 211 9.44 8.52 27.98
C CYS A 211 9.53 7.87 26.60
N ASP A 212 10.52 7.01 26.42
CA ASP A 212 10.73 6.25 25.19
C ASP A 212 10.36 4.79 25.40
N PHE A 213 9.35 4.32 24.68
CA PHE A 213 8.97 2.92 24.65
C PHE A 213 9.69 2.24 23.48
N ILE A 214 10.37 1.14 23.76
CA ILE A 214 10.95 0.26 22.77
C ILE A 214 10.19 -1.06 22.82
N THR A 215 9.61 -1.49 21.71
CA THR A 215 8.85 -2.74 21.63
C THR A 215 9.49 -3.66 20.61
N ILE A 216 9.58 -4.94 20.94
CA ILE A 216 9.99 -6.01 20.04
C ILE A 216 8.93 -7.10 20.11
N GLY A 217 8.45 -7.57 18.98
CA GLY A 217 7.35 -8.53 18.97
C GLY A 217 7.15 -9.22 17.64
N ALA A 218 6.00 -9.88 17.54
CA ALA A 218 5.53 -10.53 16.33
C ALA A 218 4.14 -10.01 15.95
N THR A 219 3.86 -10.06 14.65
CA THR A 219 2.53 -9.74 14.12
C THR A 219 2.00 -10.89 13.29
N ILE A 220 0.70 -11.08 13.37
CA ILE A 220 -0.07 -11.94 12.47
C ILE A 220 -1.16 -11.09 11.81
N GLY A 221 -1.38 -11.26 10.52
CA GLY A 221 -2.33 -10.43 9.80
C GLY A 221 -2.96 -11.11 8.61
N ILE A 222 -4.02 -10.47 8.12
CA ILE A 222 -4.76 -10.86 6.91
C ILE A 222 -4.84 -9.63 6.02
N GLN A 223 -4.58 -9.82 4.73
CA GLN A 223 -4.65 -8.77 3.72
C GLN A 223 -5.57 -9.20 2.57
N PHE A 224 -6.48 -8.30 2.20
CA PHE A 224 -7.46 -8.44 1.12
C PHE A 224 -7.13 -7.55 -0.08
#